data_2302ec1705c2648541c3ec1bf3510212
#
_entry.id   2302ec1705c2648541c3ec1bf3510212
#
_cell.length_a   1.000
_cell.length_b   1.000
_cell.length_c   1.000
_cell.angle_alpha   90.00
_cell.angle_beta   90.00
_cell.angle_gamma   90.00
#
_symmetry.space_group_name_H-M   'P 1'
#
loop_
_entity.id
_entity.type
_entity.pdbx_description
1 polymer ?
#
loop_
_entity_poly.entity_id
_entity_poly.type
_entity_poly.pdbx_seq_one_letter_code
_entity_poly.pdbx_strand_id
1 'polypeptide(L)'
;MIIPADIHTHCQPEVPGEAIVNCFPETFVPQLEGWYSVGIHPWYITSSTVSLAEKKRCLEELLYHPQVLAMGEAGLDKLADASLPLQREVFEYQARLAEETDKPLVIHLVKAVDELLKLKQKIRPVKPWIIHGFRGKAVLAEEYLRHGFHLSFGERYQEEALRIVPSDRLFLETDESMTSIDTLYERAAMISKSPSGELRETVRKNVEEIFFRR
;
A
#
# COMPACT_ATOMS: atom_id res chain seq x y z
N MET A 1 13.97 8.90 -14.60
CA MET A 1 12.90 8.20 -13.85
C MET A 1 12.77 8.84 -12.49
N ILE A 2 11.56 9.28 -12.15
CA ILE A 2 11.26 9.86 -10.83
C ILE A 2 10.96 8.70 -9.87
N ILE A 3 11.57 8.72 -8.68
CA ILE A 3 11.22 7.81 -7.58
C ILE A 3 10.13 8.50 -6.76
N PRO A 4 8.93 7.89 -6.63
CA PRO A 4 7.81 8.53 -5.94
C PRO A 4 8.11 8.74 -4.46
N ALA A 5 7.69 9.89 -3.95
CA ALA A 5 7.75 10.22 -2.52
C ALA A 5 6.50 9.77 -1.78
N ASP A 6 5.40 9.62 -2.50
CA ASP A 6 4.07 9.20 -2.05
C ASP A 6 3.78 7.79 -2.55
N ILE A 7 3.67 6.82 -1.64
CA ILE A 7 3.53 5.41 -2.05
C ILE A 7 2.09 4.98 -2.30
N HIS A 8 1.11 5.80 -1.94
CA HIS A 8 -0.30 5.49 -2.13
C HIS A 8 -1.16 6.75 -2.14
N THR A 9 -1.81 7.00 -3.26
CA THR A 9 -2.76 8.10 -3.40
C THR A 9 -3.90 7.74 -4.36
N HIS A 10 -5.08 8.31 -4.14
CA HIS A 10 -6.20 8.24 -5.08
C HIS A 10 -6.24 9.43 -6.05
N CYS A 11 -5.39 10.43 -5.84
CA CYS A 11 -5.31 11.62 -6.67
C CYS A 11 -4.16 11.53 -7.68
N GLN A 12 -4.38 12.06 -8.89
CA GLN A 12 -3.28 12.21 -9.85
C GLN A 12 -2.33 13.32 -9.37
N PRO A 13 -1.02 13.07 -9.27
CA PRO A 13 -0.05 14.08 -8.93
C PRO A 13 0.09 15.12 -10.05
N GLU A 14 0.49 16.35 -9.72
CA GLU A 14 0.77 17.39 -10.72
C GLU A 14 1.89 16.98 -11.69
N VAL A 15 2.89 16.29 -11.18
CA VAL A 15 4.00 15.74 -11.97
C VAL A 15 3.89 14.22 -11.98
N PRO A 16 3.63 13.58 -13.13
CA PRO A 16 3.58 12.12 -13.23
C PRO A 16 4.86 11.47 -12.69
N GLY A 17 4.68 10.42 -11.89
CA GLY A 17 5.79 9.68 -11.27
C GLY A 17 6.18 10.15 -9.86
N GLU A 18 5.66 11.26 -9.33
CA GLU A 18 5.90 11.68 -7.95
C GLU A 18 5.11 10.88 -6.90
N ALA A 19 4.07 10.17 -7.34
CA ALA A 19 3.27 9.29 -6.51
C ALA A 19 2.99 7.94 -7.19
N ILE A 20 2.68 6.93 -6.38
CA ILE A 20 2.08 5.67 -6.83
C ILE A 20 0.57 5.82 -6.71
N VAL A 21 -0.11 5.94 -7.85
CA VAL A 21 -1.56 6.14 -7.90
C VAL A 21 -2.28 4.80 -7.82
N ASN A 22 -3.21 4.68 -6.86
CA ASN A 22 -4.05 3.50 -6.73
C ASN A 22 -5.12 3.46 -7.81
N CYS A 23 -5.24 2.33 -8.52
CA CYS A 23 -6.20 2.13 -9.59
C CYS A 23 -6.97 0.82 -9.43
N PHE A 24 -8.24 0.84 -9.85
CA PHE A 24 -9.02 -0.38 -9.98
C PHE A 24 -8.72 -1.05 -11.34
N PRO A 25 -8.73 -2.38 -11.41
CA PRO A 25 -8.40 -3.09 -12.65
C PRO A 25 -9.26 -2.66 -13.85
N GLU A 26 -10.55 -2.39 -13.63
CA GLU A 26 -11.52 -2.02 -14.65
C GLU A 26 -11.41 -0.57 -15.14
N THR A 27 -10.69 0.29 -14.43
CA THR A 27 -10.56 1.73 -14.75
C THR A 27 -9.13 2.18 -14.99
N PHE A 28 -8.21 1.25 -15.13
CA PHE A 28 -6.80 1.56 -15.32
C PHE A 28 -6.55 2.27 -16.66
N VAL A 29 -6.09 3.52 -16.59
CA VAL A 29 -5.67 4.33 -17.73
C VAL A 29 -4.36 5.02 -17.37
N PRO A 30 -3.20 4.47 -17.78
CA PRO A 30 -1.92 5.01 -17.38
C PRO A 30 -1.59 6.31 -18.10
N GLN A 31 -1.06 7.28 -17.37
CA GLN A 31 -0.41 8.46 -17.93
C GLN A 31 1.06 8.16 -18.24
N LEU A 32 1.61 8.88 -19.22
CA LEU A 32 3.04 8.78 -19.52
C LEU A 32 3.86 9.11 -18.25
N GLU A 33 4.85 8.27 -17.94
CA GLU A 33 5.72 8.39 -16.76
C GLU A 33 5.05 8.26 -15.39
N GLY A 34 3.74 7.91 -15.32
CA GLY A 34 3.04 7.65 -14.08
C GLY A 34 3.42 6.29 -13.46
N TRP A 35 3.29 6.16 -12.13
CA TRP A 35 3.43 4.91 -11.39
C TRP A 35 2.13 4.52 -10.74
N TYR A 36 1.85 3.21 -10.67
CA TYR A 36 0.54 2.71 -10.25
C TYR A 36 0.65 1.50 -9.33
N SER A 37 -0.32 1.37 -8.43
CA SER A 37 -0.72 0.10 -7.83
C SER A 37 -2.10 -0.30 -8.37
N VAL A 38 -2.33 -1.60 -8.58
CA VAL A 38 -3.60 -2.10 -9.09
C VAL A 38 -4.07 -3.26 -8.23
N GLY A 39 -5.33 -3.21 -7.76
CA GLY A 39 -5.89 -4.24 -6.88
C GLY A 39 -7.41 -4.23 -6.81
N ILE A 40 -7.96 -5.26 -6.15
CA ILE A 40 -9.39 -5.39 -5.87
C ILE A 40 -9.60 -5.07 -4.39
N HIS A 41 -10.03 -3.85 -4.11
CA HIS A 41 -10.31 -3.37 -2.78
C HIS A 41 -11.53 -4.08 -2.16
N PRO A 42 -11.58 -4.37 -0.85
CA PRO A 42 -12.68 -5.09 -0.21
C PRO A 42 -14.06 -4.45 -0.38
N TRP A 43 -14.16 -3.14 -0.49
CA TRP A 43 -15.44 -2.44 -0.71
C TRP A 43 -16.04 -2.68 -2.11
N TYR A 44 -15.22 -3.07 -3.08
CA TYR A 44 -15.63 -3.26 -4.47
C TYR A 44 -15.76 -4.73 -4.88
N ILE A 45 -15.68 -5.66 -3.93
CA ILE A 45 -15.83 -7.10 -4.23
C ILE A 45 -17.25 -7.43 -4.69
N THR A 46 -18.28 -6.84 -4.06
CA THR A 46 -19.70 -7.14 -4.34
C THR A 46 -20.49 -5.96 -4.87
N SER A 47 -19.98 -4.72 -4.74
CA SER A 47 -20.72 -3.49 -5.08
C SER A 47 -20.51 -3.01 -6.52
N SER A 48 -19.65 -3.65 -7.30
CA SER A 48 -19.32 -3.25 -8.67
C SER A 48 -20.22 -3.92 -9.70
N THR A 49 -20.46 -3.21 -10.82
CA THR A 49 -21.16 -3.73 -12.01
C THR A 49 -20.29 -4.74 -12.80
N VAL A 50 -18.98 -4.73 -12.61
CA VAL A 50 -18.05 -5.68 -13.23
C VAL A 50 -17.93 -6.91 -12.35
N SER A 51 -18.03 -8.10 -12.93
CA SER A 51 -17.93 -9.35 -12.17
C SER A 51 -16.54 -9.54 -11.55
N LEU A 52 -16.47 -10.24 -10.41
CA LEU A 52 -15.20 -10.55 -9.76
C LEU A 52 -14.24 -11.34 -10.68
N ALA A 53 -14.80 -12.20 -11.54
CA ALA A 53 -13.99 -12.96 -12.50
C ALA A 53 -13.34 -12.05 -13.55
N GLU A 54 -14.07 -11.07 -14.06
CA GLU A 54 -13.52 -10.07 -14.99
C GLU A 54 -12.45 -9.19 -14.33
N LYS A 55 -12.69 -8.75 -13.09
CA LYS A 55 -11.68 -7.99 -12.32
C LYS A 55 -10.40 -8.80 -12.14
N LYS A 56 -10.49 -10.07 -11.76
CA LYS A 56 -9.33 -10.97 -11.60
C LYS A 56 -8.56 -11.09 -12.93
N ARG A 57 -9.26 -11.31 -14.05
CA ARG A 57 -8.63 -11.41 -15.37
C ARG A 57 -7.91 -10.11 -15.77
N CYS A 58 -8.56 -8.96 -15.60
CA CYS A 58 -7.91 -7.67 -15.87
C CYS A 58 -6.69 -7.45 -14.97
N LEU A 59 -6.78 -7.81 -13.70
CA LEU A 59 -5.68 -7.67 -12.75
C LEU A 59 -4.46 -8.52 -13.15
N GLU A 60 -4.68 -9.77 -13.56
CA GLU A 60 -3.61 -10.66 -14.06
C GLU A 60 -2.83 -10.04 -15.23
N GLU A 61 -3.55 -9.43 -16.19
CA GLU A 61 -2.94 -8.77 -17.34
C GLU A 61 -2.16 -7.50 -16.92
N LEU A 62 -2.76 -6.68 -16.05
CA LEU A 62 -2.22 -5.38 -15.64
C LEU A 62 -0.95 -5.48 -14.79
N LEU A 63 -0.79 -6.53 -14.02
CA LEU A 63 0.42 -6.71 -13.20
C LEU A 63 1.71 -6.86 -14.02
N TYR A 64 1.62 -7.18 -15.29
CA TYR A 64 2.76 -7.18 -16.20
C TYR A 64 3.01 -5.81 -16.87
N HIS A 65 2.12 -4.83 -16.66
CA HIS A 65 2.33 -3.49 -17.21
C HIS A 65 3.53 -2.81 -16.53
N PRO A 66 4.47 -2.21 -17.31
CA PRO A 66 5.73 -1.68 -16.76
C PRO A 66 5.56 -0.55 -15.75
N GLN A 67 4.46 0.19 -15.80
CA GLN A 67 4.15 1.27 -14.86
C GLN A 67 3.41 0.78 -13.59
N VAL A 68 3.00 -0.48 -13.51
CA VAL A 68 2.40 -1.05 -12.31
C VAL A 68 3.51 -1.58 -11.42
N LEU A 69 3.72 -0.92 -10.28
CA LEU A 69 4.82 -1.20 -9.35
C LEU A 69 4.39 -2.14 -8.21
N ALA A 70 3.11 -2.17 -7.86
CA ALA A 70 2.60 -2.93 -6.72
C ALA A 70 1.24 -3.57 -7.01
N MET A 71 0.97 -4.67 -6.33
CA MET A 71 -0.38 -5.15 -6.09
C MET A 71 -1.03 -4.29 -5.01
N GLY A 72 -2.20 -3.76 -5.27
CA GLY A 72 -2.95 -2.97 -4.28
C GLY A 72 -3.79 -1.85 -4.93
N GLU A 73 -4.72 -1.36 -4.22
CA GLU A 73 -5.06 -1.61 -2.83
C GLU A 73 -5.85 -2.92 -2.70
N ALA A 74 -5.34 -3.85 -1.90
CA ALA A 74 -5.99 -5.12 -1.60
C ALA A 74 -6.11 -5.27 -0.08
N GLY A 75 -7.11 -5.99 0.44
CA GLY A 75 -7.17 -6.02 1.89
C GLY A 75 -8.38 -6.70 2.51
N LEU A 76 -8.53 -6.43 3.80
CA LEU A 76 -9.60 -6.95 4.64
C LEU A 76 -10.24 -5.80 5.45
N ASP A 77 -11.54 -5.64 5.31
CA ASP A 77 -12.31 -4.65 6.03
C ASP A 77 -13.61 -5.26 6.60
N LYS A 78 -13.69 -5.38 7.94
CA LYS A 78 -14.92 -5.87 8.60
C LYS A 78 -16.11 -4.92 8.50
N LEU A 79 -15.94 -3.72 7.97
CA LEU A 79 -17.00 -2.75 7.72
C LEU A 79 -17.52 -2.76 6.28
N ALA A 80 -16.84 -3.50 5.38
CA ALA A 80 -17.28 -3.67 4.00
C ALA A 80 -18.50 -4.60 3.88
N ASP A 81 -19.29 -4.43 2.82
CA ASP A 81 -20.48 -5.25 2.55
C ASP A 81 -20.15 -6.71 2.22
N ALA A 82 -19.00 -6.95 1.59
CA ALA A 82 -18.54 -8.29 1.28
C ALA A 82 -18.24 -9.09 2.55
N SER A 83 -18.70 -10.33 2.62
CA SER A 83 -18.42 -11.20 3.76
C SER A 83 -16.90 -11.42 3.96
N LEU A 84 -16.46 -11.51 5.21
CA LEU A 84 -15.04 -11.73 5.53
C LEU A 84 -14.45 -13.00 4.87
N PRO A 85 -15.16 -14.15 4.78
CA PRO A 85 -14.68 -15.31 4.03
C PRO A 85 -14.39 -15.00 2.56
N LEU A 86 -15.26 -14.25 1.87
CA LEU A 86 -15.06 -13.84 0.48
C LEU A 86 -13.89 -12.87 0.34
N GLN A 87 -13.79 -11.88 1.24
CA GLN A 87 -12.64 -10.96 1.26
C GLN A 87 -11.31 -11.73 1.44
N ARG A 88 -11.27 -12.73 2.32
CA ARG A 88 -10.08 -13.58 2.52
C ARG A 88 -9.70 -14.35 1.26
N GLU A 89 -10.68 -14.92 0.55
CA GLU A 89 -10.43 -15.61 -0.73
C GLU A 89 -9.81 -14.66 -1.75
N VAL A 90 -10.42 -13.47 -1.92
CA VAL A 90 -9.95 -12.46 -2.89
C VAL A 90 -8.58 -11.89 -2.50
N PHE A 91 -8.34 -11.65 -1.21
CA PHE A 91 -7.05 -11.21 -0.73
C PHE A 91 -5.96 -12.27 -0.92
N GLU A 92 -6.23 -13.54 -0.55
CA GLU A 92 -5.27 -14.64 -0.74
C GLU A 92 -4.90 -14.80 -2.21
N TYR A 93 -5.88 -14.72 -3.11
CA TYR A 93 -5.64 -14.74 -4.55
C TYR A 93 -4.69 -13.61 -4.98
N GLN A 94 -4.97 -12.38 -4.59
CA GLN A 94 -4.12 -11.24 -4.91
C GLN A 94 -2.70 -11.35 -4.30
N ALA A 95 -2.61 -11.80 -3.06
CA ALA A 95 -1.33 -11.96 -2.40
C ALA A 95 -0.44 -13.02 -3.08
N ARG A 96 -1.02 -14.13 -3.58
CA ARG A 96 -0.27 -15.12 -4.36
C ARG A 96 0.15 -14.57 -5.72
N LEU A 97 -0.73 -13.86 -6.39
CA LEU A 97 -0.45 -13.25 -7.68
C LEU A 97 0.65 -12.16 -7.56
N ALA A 98 0.71 -11.42 -6.43
CA ALA A 98 1.77 -10.49 -6.12
C ALA A 98 3.14 -11.19 -6.02
N GLU A 99 3.20 -12.36 -5.37
CA GLU A 99 4.42 -13.18 -5.31
C GLU A 99 4.82 -13.70 -6.70
N GLU A 100 3.86 -14.20 -7.49
CA GLU A 100 4.10 -14.71 -8.84
C GLU A 100 4.61 -13.64 -9.81
N THR A 101 4.18 -12.39 -9.62
CA THR A 101 4.56 -11.25 -10.47
C THR A 101 5.69 -10.40 -9.89
N ASP A 102 6.30 -10.85 -8.79
CA ASP A 102 7.44 -10.21 -8.13
C ASP A 102 7.14 -8.78 -7.63
N LYS A 103 5.92 -8.55 -7.12
CA LYS A 103 5.45 -7.22 -6.69
C LYS A 103 5.19 -7.13 -5.18
N PRO A 104 5.50 -5.99 -4.54
CA PRO A 104 5.05 -5.73 -3.17
C PRO A 104 3.53 -5.60 -3.10
N LEU A 105 2.96 -5.80 -1.91
CA LEU A 105 1.53 -5.74 -1.65
C LEU A 105 1.19 -4.54 -0.75
N VAL A 106 0.36 -3.61 -1.25
CA VAL A 106 -0.20 -2.48 -0.49
C VAL A 106 -1.56 -2.89 0.08
N ILE A 107 -1.69 -2.83 1.41
CA ILE A 107 -2.76 -3.51 2.15
C ILE A 107 -3.66 -2.52 2.87
N HIS A 108 -4.95 -2.57 2.54
CA HIS A 108 -6.04 -2.00 3.30
C HIS A 108 -6.43 -2.90 4.47
N LEU A 109 -6.44 -2.39 5.70
CA LEU A 109 -6.73 -3.21 6.87
C LEU A 109 -7.61 -2.50 7.89
N VAL A 110 -8.87 -2.94 8.01
CA VAL A 110 -9.81 -2.41 9.00
C VAL A 110 -10.39 -3.54 9.87
N LYS A 111 -10.05 -3.52 11.16
CA LYS A 111 -10.55 -4.44 12.21
C LYS A 111 -10.33 -5.95 11.93
N ALA A 112 -9.38 -6.31 11.05
CA ALA A 112 -9.15 -7.69 10.60
C ALA A 112 -7.70 -8.17 10.81
N VAL A 113 -7.04 -7.72 11.88
CA VAL A 113 -5.62 -8.01 12.19
C VAL A 113 -5.35 -9.52 12.24
N ASP A 114 -6.11 -10.26 13.04
CA ASP A 114 -5.92 -11.70 13.22
C ASP A 114 -6.03 -12.49 11.92
N GLU A 115 -6.96 -12.04 11.03
CA GLU A 115 -7.16 -12.68 9.74
C GLU A 115 -5.97 -12.42 8.80
N LEU A 116 -5.46 -11.19 8.80
CA LEU A 116 -4.28 -10.84 8.01
C LEU A 116 -3.04 -11.62 8.47
N LEU A 117 -2.81 -11.72 9.78
CA LEU A 117 -1.68 -12.47 10.33
C LEU A 117 -1.75 -13.96 9.97
N LYS A 118 -2.94 -14.59 10.06
CA LYS A 118 -3.15 -15.98 9.62
C LYS A 118 -2.84 -16.16 8.13
N LEU A 119 -3.28 -15.24 7.29
CA LEU A 119 -3.00 -15.28 5.85
C LEU A 119 -1.50 -15.11 5.57
N LYS A 120 -0.82 -14.19 6.24
CA LYS A 120 0.63 -14.02 6.10
C LYS A 120 1.39 -15.28 6.50
N GLN A 121 1.02 -15.92 7.60
CA GLN A 121 1.61 -17.19 8.03
C GLN A 121 1.36 -18.32 7.02
N LYS A 122 0.19 -18.37 6.41
CA LYS A 122 -0.18 -19.37 5.40
C LYS A 122 0.58 -19.17 4.08
N ILE A 123 0.67 -17.93 3.61
CA ILE A 123 1.27 -17.57 2.31
C ILE A 123 2.80 -17.56 2.42
N ARG A 124 3.35 -17.08 3.53
CA ARG A 124 4.79 -16.88 3.77
C ARG A 124 5.43 -16.04 2.67
N PRO A 125 4.97 -14.81 2.46
CA PRO A 125 5.42 -13.99 1.35
C PRO A 125 6.91 -13.66 1.46
N VAL A 126 7.58 -13.64 0.30
CA VAL A 126 8.94 -13.14 0.14
C VAL A 126 8.91 -11.64 -0.16
N LYS A 127 7.89 -11.21 -0.93
CA LYS A 127 7.73 -9.79 -1.27
C LYS A 127 7.17 -8.98 -0.09
N PRO A 128 7.59 -7.72 0.06
CA PRO A 128 7.13 -6.87 1.14
C PRO A 128 5.62 -6.66 1.16
N TRP A 129 5.04 -6.77 2.34
CA TRP A 129 3.65 -6.40 2.63
C TRP A 129 3.64 -5.08 3.39
N ILE A 130 2.95 -4.08 2.86
CA ILE A 130 2.90 -2.72 3.37
C ILE A 130 1.47 -2.43 3.83
N ILE A 131 1.26 -2.19 5.12
CA ILE A 131 -0.02 -1.72 5.62
C ILE A 131 -0.08 -0.22 5.38
N HIS A 132 -0.96 0.22 4.47
CA HIS A 132 -1.15 1.63 4.20
C HIS A 132 -2.09 2.28 5.21
N GLY A 133 -2.10 3.61 5.27
CA GLY A 133 -3.00 4.38 6.13
C GLY A 133 -2.92 4.04 7.61
N PHE A 134 -1.75 3.68 8.14
CA PHE A 134 -1.64 3.18 9.50
C PHE A 134 -2.02 4.25 10.54
N ARG A 135 -3.05 3.95 11.35
CA ARG A 135 -3.59 4.86 12.39
C ARG A 135 -3.59 4.24 13.80
N GLY A 136 -3.00 3.05 13.93
CA GLY A 136 -2.95 2.30 15.17
C GLY A 136 -2.02 2.89 16.23
N LYS A 137 -2.10 2.35 17.46
CA LYS A 137 -1.17 2.67 18.54
C LYS A 137 0.20 2.03 18.30
N ALA A 138 1.23 2.50 19.02
CA ALA A 138 2.59 1.98 18.96
C ALA A 138 2.65 0.46 19.18
N VAL A 139 1.90 -0.07 20.13
CA VAL A 139 1.86 -1.54 20.39
C VAL A 139 1.40 -2.34 19.16
N LEU A 140 0.44 -1.82 18.38
CA LEU A 140 -0.02 -2.48 17.15
C LEU A 140 1.04 -2.34 16.04
N ALA A 141 1.72 -1.20 15.96
CA ALA A 141 2.85 -1.02 15.05
C ALA A 141 3.98 -2.02 15.35
N GLU A 142 4.35 -2.19 16.63
CA GLU A 142 5.35 -3.19 17.05
C GLU A 142 4.94 -4.61 16.67
N GLU A 143 3.66 -4.96 16.80
CA GLU A 143 3.15 -6.26 16.40
C GLU A 143 3.33 -6.49 14.90
N TYR A 144 2.92 -5.52 14.06
CA TYR A 144 3.12 -5.63 12.61
C TYR A 144 4.59 -5.71 12.21
N LEU A 145 5.45 -4.90 12.83
CA LEU A 145 6.89 -4.93 12.57
C LEU A 145 7.51 -6.28 12.93
N ARG A 146 7.13 -6.90 14.06
CA ARG A 146 7.56 -8.26 14.44
C ARG A 146 7.14 -9.33 13.43
N HIS A 147 5.99 -9.11 12.76
CA HIS A 147 5.52 -9.99 11.69
C HIS A 147 6.08 -9.62 10.31
N GLY A 148 7.05 -8.69 10.23
CA GLY A 148 7.74 -8.34 8.99
C GLY A 148 6.90 -7.51 8.02
N PHE A 149 5.95 -6.71 8.51
CA PHE A 149 5.27 -5.70 7.71
C PHE A 149 6.08 -4.41 7.62
N HIS A 150 5.82 -3.65 6.58
CA HIS A 150 6.15 -2.24 6.47
C HIS A 150 4.91 -1.42 6.78
N LEU A 151 5.08 -0.17 7.22
CA LEU A 151 3.98 0.72 7.57
C LEU A 151 4.07 2.01 6.76
N SER A 152 2.94 2.44 6.21
CA SER A 152 2.80 3.72 5.55
C SER A 152 1.86 4.62 6.34
N PHE A 153 2.25 5.90 6.50
CA PHE A 153 1.57 6.87 7.31
C PHE A 153 1.04 8.02 6.44
N GLY A 154 -0.27 8.25 6.52
CA GLY A 154 -0.93 9.37 5.87
C GLY A 154 -1.03 10.60 6.79
N GLU A 155 -2.07 11.40 6.61
CA GLU A 155 -2.31 12.61 7.41
C GLU A 155 -2.63 12.31 8.88
N ARG A 156 -3.31 11.19 9.16
CA ARG A 156 -3.86 10.86 10.48
C ARG A 156 -3.17 9.65 11.07
N TYR A 157 -2.32 9.87 12.06
CA TYR A 157 -1.62 8.80 12.79
C TYR A 157 -1.31 9.21 14.22
N GLN A 158 -0.89 8.25 15.04
CA GLN A 158 -0.40 8.49 16.39
C GLN A 158 1.12 8.66 16.35
N GLU A 159 1.63 9.76 16.87
CA GLU A 159 3.05 10.12 16.80
C GLU A 159 3.97 9.06 17.42
N GLU A 160 3.53 8.45 18.54
CA GLU A 160 4.28 7.38 19.20
C GLU A 160 4.47 6.17 18.27
N ALA A 161 3.48 5.88 17.43
CA ALA A 161 3.58 4.79 16.46
C ALA A 161 4.63 5.10 15.39
N LEU A 162 4.65 6.33 14.87
CA LEU A 162 5.66 6.72 13.89
C LEU A 162 7.08 6.71 14.48
N ARG A 163 7.25 7.15 15.73
CA ARG A 163 8.57 7.19 16.40
C ARG A 163 9.23 5.82 16.55
N ILE A 164 8.45 4.75 16.65
CA ILE A 164 9.00 3.41 16.88
C ILE A 164 9.26 2.62 15.60
N VAL A 165 8.80 3.13 14.45
CA VAL A 165 9.00 2.43 13.17
C VAL A 165 10.45 2.60 12.71
N PRO A 166 11.18 1.50 12.47
CA PRO A 166 12.51 1.57 11.88
C PRO A 166 12.47 2.25 10.51
N SER A 167 13.51 3.03 10.22
CA SER A 167 13.55 3.86 9.02
C SER A 167 13.47 3.06 7.71
N ASP A 168 13.96 1.81 7.71
CA ASP A 168 13.88 0.85 6.59
C ASP A 168 12.51 0.19 6.41
N ARG A 169 11.55 0.48 7.31
CA ARG A 169 10.19 -0.05 7.31
C ARG A 169 9.11 1.03 7.16
N LEU A 170 9.54 2.28 6.98
CA LEU A 170 8.69 3.47 6.98
C LEU A 170 8.40 3.94 5.57
N PHE A 171 7.12 4.24 5.33
CA PHE A 171 6.65 4.98 4.15
C PHE A 171 5.69 6.10 4.56
N LEU A 172 5.50 7.05 3.65
CA LEU A 172 4.52 8.12 3.75
C LEU A 172 3.62 8.12 2.51
N GLU A 173 2.40 8.62 2.68
CA GLU A 173 1.36 8.64 1.65
C GLU A 173 0.36 9.76 1.87
N THR A 174 -0.34 10.16 0.83
CA THR A 174 -1.44 11.11 0.95
C THR A 174 -2.80 10.42 1.04
N ASP A 175 -2.98 9.23 0.45
CA ASP A 175 -4.26 8.52 0.36
C ASP A 175 -5.33 9.40 -0.33
N GLU A 176 -6.39 9.78 0.37
CA GLU A 176 -7.43 10.72 -0.08
C GLU A 176 -7.22 12.15 0.48
N SER A 177 -6.13 12.41 1.21
CA SER A 177 -5.89 13.71 1.82
C SER A 177 -5.50 14.77 0.81
N MET A 178 -5.98 16.00 1.05
CA MET A 178 -5.53 17.19 0.32
C MET A 178 -4.24 17.80 0.87
N THR A 179 -3.70 17.25 1.96
CA THR A 179 -2.41 17.67 2.52
C THR A 179 -1.29 17.22 1.61
N SER A 180 -0.39 18.12 1.24
CA SER A 180 0.72 17.78 0.36
C SER A 180 1.65 16.75 0.99
N ILE A 181 2.24 15.89 0.17
CA ILE A 181 3.23 14.91 0.65
C ILE A 181 4.42 15.59 1.33
N ASP A 182 4.83 16.78 0.88
CA ASP A 182 5.89 17.56 1.50
C ASP A 182 5.57 17.94 2.94
N THR A 183 4.35 18.40 3.20
CA THR A 183 3.88 18.71 4.57
C THR A 183 3.90 17.47 5.46
N LEU A 184 3.53 16.29 4.92
CA LEU A 184 3.59 15.03 5.68
C LEU A 184 5.03 14.64 6.02
N TYR A 185 5.98 14.82 5.09
CA TYR A 185 7.41 14.62 5.38
C TYR A 185 7.94 15.56 6.44
N GLU A 186 7.62 16.85 6.38
CA GLU A 186 8.03 17.83 7.38
C GLU A 186 7.50 17.45 8.78
N ARG A 187 6.23 17.10 8.88
CA ARG A 187 5.62 16.65 10.13
C ARG A 187 6.27 15.37 10.66
N ALA A 188 6.47 14.37 9.83
CA ALA A 188 7.09 13.10 10.20
C ALA A 188 8.55 13.31 10.66
N ALA A 189 9.30 14.19 10.01
CA ALA A 189 10.67 14.56 10.37
C ALA A 189 10.75 15.23 11.75
N MET A 190 9.86 16.16 12.06
CA MET A 190 9.77 16.77 13.40
C MET A 190 9.50 15.71 14.49
N ILE A 191 8.60 14.76 14.24
CA ILE A 191 8.24 13.70 15.18
C ILE A 191 9.38 12.71 15.40
N SER A 192 10.05 12.28 14.32
CA SER A 192 11.20 11.36 14.38
C SER A 192 12.51 12.03 14.81
N LYS A 193 12.50 13.37 14.98
CA LYS A 193 13.69 14.18 15.30
C LYS A 193 14.82 14.01 14.28
N SER A 194 14.48 13.80 13.03
CA SER A 194 15.41 13.69 11.91
C SER A 194 15.29 14.92 11.00
N PRO A 195 16.34 15.37 10.33
CA PRO A 195 16.21 16.39 9.29
C PRO A 195 15.25 15.90 8.17
N SER A 196 14.37 16.80 7.69
CA SER A 196 13.35 16.45 6.68
C SER A 196 13.97 15.86 5.40
N GLY A 197 15.09 16.42 4.94
CA GLY A 197 15.82 15.89 3.78
C GLY A 197 16.39 14.49 3.99
N GLU A 198 16.85 14.16 5.21
CA GLU A 198 17.36 12.84 5.54
C GLU A 198 16.25 11.80 5.60
N LEU A 199 15.10 12.13 6.20
CA LEU A 199 13.92 11.24 6.21
C LEU A 199 13.43 10.99 4.80
N ARG A 200 13.32 12.02 3.95
CA ARG A 200 12.91 11.89 2.56
C ARG A 200 13.86 10.98 1.77
N GLU A 201 15.15 11.16 1.93
CA GLU A 201 16.15 10.32 1.26
C GLU A 201 16.09 8.86 1.73
N THR A 202 15.82 8.64 3.02
CA THR A 202 15.64 7.29 3.57
C THR A 202 14.41 6.61 2.97
N VAL A 203 13.26 7.28 2.96
CA VAL A 203 12.03 6.73 2.37
C VAL A 203 12.20 6.53 0.86
N ARG A 204 12.87 7.46 0.14
CA ARG A 204 13.19 7.31 -1.28
C ARG A 204 13.97 6.01 -1.55
N LYS A 205 14.96 5.69 -0.71
CA LYS A 205 15.73 4.43 -0.81
C LYS A 205 14.84 3.21 -0.57
N ASN A 206 13.96 3.26 0.43
CA ASN A 206 12.99 2.17 0.67
C ASN A 206 12.09 1.95 -0.55
N VAL A 207 11.59 3.04 -1.14
CA VAL A 207 10.77 2.97 -2.36
C VAL A 207 11.57 2.37 -3.52
N GLU A 208 12.78 2.82 -3.75
CA GLU A 208 13.64 2.30 -4.80
C GLU A 208 13.93 0.80 -4.62
N GLU A 209 14.22 0.38 -3.39
CA GLU A 209 14.50 -1.02 -3.07
C GLU A 209 13.28 -1.93 -3.22
N ILE A 210 12.12 -1.49 -2.73
CA ILE A 210 10.93 -2.33 -2.65
C ILE A 210 10.14 -2.35 -3.95
N PHE A 211 10.04 -1.22 -4.65
CA PHE A 211 9.16 -1.10 -5.82
C PHE A 211 9.90 -1.18 -7.17
N PHE A 212 11.22 -0.92 -7.19
CA PHE A 212 11.97 -0.84 -8.46
C PHE A 212 13.08 -1.89 -8.61
N ARG A 213 13.59 -2.46 -7.51
CA ARG A 213 14.55 -3.56 -7.61
C ARG A 213 13.80 -4.89 -7.82
N ARG A 214 14.09 -5.51 -8.93
CA ARG A 214 13.63 -6.85 -9.30
C ARG A 214 14.71 -7.87 -9.01
#